data_b19007641f773ecbe6bdfdd6af6baf29
#
_entry.id   b19007641f773ecbe6bdfdd6af6baf29
#
_cell.length_a   1.000
_cell.length_b   1.000
_cell.length_c   1.000
_cell.angle_alpha   90.00
_cell.angle_beta   90.00
_cell.angle_gamma   90.00
#
_symmetry.space_group_name_H-M   'P 1'
#
loop_
_entity.id
_entity.type
_entity.pdbx_description
1 polymer ?
#
loop_
_entity_poly.entity_id
_entity_poly.type
_entity_poly.pdbx_seq_one_letter_code
_entity_poly.pdbx_strand_id
1 'polypeptide(L)'
;MDGLIVFDADDKVVGVSIRHSYDTPSHVEDVTLDLLFMESWNGRTWDEIAAITDLAAANIYGVSGATRTSEALAESVSYRLRVGTGESATRKFRLRWQDAVLVLVLSGGCLFAFVKSERIQKFRLVFSIFTIVVFGFLLGDLLAQSLLVGWMESRIPWEDTPGLVLLAAAMFVIPLFSAQPVYCQFICPHGNLQRLLMKIRPAKWMLKPSVDLKWVGRLVPCFLLLLVLVISFFRLPIDLAGIEAFDAYLIRSAGIATLLVFAIGLLVSFFIPMAYCKYGCPTGLLLEFIRKRSGKNSFQLRDAVGLIFLIAAILFHQTLS
;
A
#
# COMPACT_ATOMS: atom_id res chain seq x y z
N MET A 1 -4.47 0.17 -14.23
CA MET A 1 -3.60 0.45 -15.39
C MET A 1 -4.48 0.61 -16.60
N ASP A 2 -4.24 1.64 -17.41
CA ASP A 2 -4.96 1.90 -18.66
C ASP A 2 -4.04 1.54 -19.82
N GLY A 3 -4.40 0.53 -20.60
CA GLY A 3 -3.64 0.00 -21.73
C GLY A 3 -4.38 0.21 -23.04
N LEU A 4 -3.67 0.53 -24.11
CA LEU A 4 -4.15 0.56 -25.47
C LEU A 4 -3.67 -0.69 -26.20
N ILE A 5 -4.60 -1.39 -26.85
CA ILE A 5 -4.30 -2.54 -27.71
C ILE A 5 -4.67 -2.11 -29.13
N VAL A 6 -3.73 -2.29 -30.06
CA VAL A 6 -3.92 -1.96 -31.46
C VAL A 6 -3.99 -3.26 -32.27
N PHE A 7 -5.03 -3.38 -33.10
CA PHE A 7 -5.24 -4.51 -34.00
C PHE A 7 -5.03 -4.08 -35.45
N ASP A 8 -4.60 -5.00 -36.28
CA ASP A 8 -4.56 -4.86 -37.74
C ASP A 8 -5.94 -5.16 -38.38
N ALA A 9 -5.99 -5.15 -39.71
CA ALA A 9 -7.21 -5.43 -40.47
C ALA A 9 -7.64 -6.91 -40.39
N ASP A 10 -6.75 -7.80 -39.94
CA ASP A 10 -7.00 -9.25 -39.77
C ASP A 10 -7.28 -9.61 -38.29
N ASP A 11 -7.64 -8.63 -37.46
CA ASP A 11 -7.91 -8.77 -36.01
C ASP A 11 -6.73 -9.34 -35.21
N LYS A 12 -5.48 -9.11 -35.65
CA LYS A 12 -4.28 -9.48 -34.93
C LYS A 12 -3.68 -8.28 -34.22
N VAL A 13 -3.18 -8.52 -33.01
CA VAL A 13 -2.49 -7.47 -32.23
C VAL A 13 -1.22 -7.04 -32.95
N VAL A 14 -1.09 -5.75 -33.20
CA VAL A 14 0.11 -5.09 -33.74
C VAL A 14 0.96 -4.52 -32.60
N GLY A 15 0.32 -4.15 -31.48
CA GLY A 15 1.05 -3.64 -30.33
C GLY A 15 0.16 -3.38 -29.13
N VAL A 16 0.78 -3.36 -27.98
CA VAL A 16 0.19 -2.99 -26.71
C VAL A 16 0.98 -1.79 -26.16
N SER A 17 0.33 -0.81 -25.60
CA SER A 17 1.00 0.30 -24.94
C SER A 17 0.30 0.71 -23.64
N ILE A 18 1.06 1.20 -22.67
CA ILE A 18 0.54 1.74 -21.42
C ILE A 18 0.23 3.22 -21.64
N ARG A 19 -1.05 3.61 -21.55
CA ARG A 19 -1.46 5.01 -21.66
C ARG A 19 -1.39 5.74 -20.34
N HIS A 20 -1.81 5.07 -19.26
CA HIS A 20 -1.80 5.63 -17.93
C HIS A 20 -1.63 4.52 -16.88
N SER A 21 -0.76 4.75 -15.92
CA SER A 21 -0.54 3.86 -14.78
C SER A 21 -0.38 4.67 -13.51
N TYR A 22 -0.90 4.16 -12.40
CA TYR A 22 -0.68 4.69 -11.05
C TYR A 22 0.45 3.93 -10.33
N ASP A 23 1.14 3.06 -11.05
CA ASP A 23 2.29 2.34 -10.53
C ASP A 23 3.54 3.22 -10.53
N THR A 24 4.59 2.79 -9.86
CA THR A 24 5.86 3.51 -9.79
C THR A 24 6.40 3.79 -11.19
N PRO A 25 6.71 5.05 -11.55
CA PRO A 25 7.11 5.42 -12.90
C PRO A 25 8.27 4.59 -13.46
N SER A 26 9.27 4.25 -12.62
CA SER A 26 10.40 3.41 -13.03
C SER A 26 9.96 2.00 -13.43
N HIS A 27 8.99 1.40 -12.73
CA HIS A 27 8.48 0.06 -13.09
C HIS A 27 7.67 0.10 -14.39
N VAL A 28 6.92 1.18 -14.61
CA VAL A 28 6.20 1.38 -15.88
C VAL A 28 7.18 1.55 -17.03
N GLU A 29 8.27 2.28 -16.80
CA GLU A 29 9.36 2.46 -17.76
C GLU A 29 10.06 1.13 -18.08
N ASP A 30 10.42 0.35 -17.05
CA ASP A 30 11.02 -0.97 -17.20
C ASP A 30 10.15 -1.91 -18.05
N VAL A 31 8.83 -1.93 -17.82
CA VAL A 31 7.88 -2.73 -18.61
C VAL A 31 7.76 -2.21 -20.04
N THR A 32 7.72 -0.88 -20.24
CA THR A 32 7.57 -0.27 -21.54
C THR A 32 8.83 -0.47 -22.43
N LEU A 33 10.00 -0.51 -21.80
CA LEU A 33 11.29 -0.72 -22.50
C LEU A 33 11.61 -2.20 -22.73
N ASP A 34 10.93 -3.12 -22.05
CA ASP A 34 11.11 -4.56 -22.27
C ASP A 34 10.39 -5.01 -23.54
N LEU A 35 11.12 -5.01 -24.65
CA LEU A 35 10.59 -5.38 -25.96
C LEU A 35 10.08 -6.82 -25.99
N LEU A 36 10.73 -7.76 -25.28
CA LEU A 36 10.31 -9.16 -25.25
C LEU A 36 8.91 -9.30 -24.62
N PHE A 37 8.64 -8.55 -23.57
CA PHE A 37 7.32 -8.53 -22.94
C PHE A 37 6.29 -7.81 -23.82
N MET A 38 6.63 -6.62 -24.33
CA MET A 38 5.70 -5.80 -25.12
C MET A 38 5.35 -6.44 -26.46
N GLU A 39 6.29 -7.13 -27.12
CA GLU A 39 6.07 -7.82 -28.38
C GLU A 39 5.46 -9.21 -28.23
N SER A 40 5.42 -9.78 -27.01
CA SER A 40 4.83 -11.10 -26.77
C SER A 40 3.34 -11.22 -27.14
N TRP A 41 2.67 -10.10 -27.32
CA TRP A 41 1.26 -9.99 -27.72
C TRP A 41 1.07 -9.96 -29.22
N ASN A 42 2.09 -9.55 -29.98
CA ASN A 42 2.00 -9.29 -31.41
C ASN A 42 1.66 -10.55 -32.21
N GLY A 43 0.80 -10.38 -33.22
CA GLY A 43 0.34 -11.45 -34.11
C GLY A 43 -0.71 -12.39 -33.52
N ARG A 44 -1.09 -12.23 -32.25
CA ARG A 44 -2.17 -13.00 -31.61
C ARG A 44 -3.53 -12.40 -31.97
N THR A 45 -4.52 -13.24 -32.14
CA THR A 45 -5.90 -12.81 -32.34
C THR A 45 -6.55 -12.46 -31.01
N TRP A 46 -7.70 -11.76 -31.10
CA TRP A 46 -8.53 -11.43 -29.93
C TRP A 46 -8.88 -12.67 -29.12
N ASP A 47 -9.37 -13.73 -29.78
CA ASP A 47 -9.81 -14.97 -29.12
C ASP A 47 -8.64 -15.72 -28.45
N GLU A 48 -7.46 -15.75 -29.10
CA GLU A 48 -6.27 -16.36 -28.52
C GLU A 48 -5.86 -15.67 -27.21
N ILE A 49 -5.89 -14.35 -27.16
CA ILE A 49 -5.54 -13.62 -25.93
C ILE A 49 -6.64 -13.75 -24.88
N ALA A 50 -7.91 -13.72 -25.29
CA ALA A 50 -9.05 -13.93 -24.38
C ALA A 50 -9.00 -15.32 -23.71
N ALA A 51 -8.49 -16.33 -24.41
CA ALA A 51 -8.36 -17.70 -23.92
C ALA A 51 -7.16 -17.90 -22.96
N ILE A 52 -6.25 -16.92 -22.83
CA ILE A 52 -5.08 -17.03 -21.94
C ILE A 52 -5.56 -17.07 -20.49
N THR A 53 -5.39 -18.20 -19.83
CA THR A 53 -5.65 -18.41 -18.41
C THR A 53 -4.38 -18.48 -17.57
N ASP A 54 -3.27 -18.85 -18.20
CA ASP A 54 -1.93 -18.92 -17.61
C ASP A 54 -0.95 -18.19 -18.53
N LEU A 55 -0.36 -17.12 -18.02
CA LEU A 55 0.56 -16.26 -18.74
C LEU A 55 1.87 -17.01 -19.09
N ALA A 56 2.36 -17.84 -18.18
CA ALA A 56 3.60 -18.60 -18.41
C ALA A 56 3.41 -19.66 -19.51
N ALA A 57 2.25 -20.33 -19.53
CA ALA A 57 1.90 -21.29 -20.58
C ALA A 57 1.76 -20.61 -21.95
N ALA A 58 1.41 -19.33 -21.97
CA ALA A 58 1.35 -18.50 -23.16
C ALA A 58 2.68 -17.85 -23.54
N ASN A 59 3.79 -18.20 -22.88
CA ASN A 59 5.12 -17.58 -23.04
C ASN A 59 5.13 -16.05 -22.80
N ILE A 60 4.30 -15.57 -21.88
CA ILE A 60 4.28 -14.19 -21.43
C ILE A 60 4.89 -14.16 -20.03
N TYR A 61 6.14 -13.72 -19.95
CA TYR A 61 6.90 -13.71 -18.70
C TYR A 61 6.95 -12.30 -18.13
N GLY A 62 6.84 -12.19 -16.81
CA GLY A 62 6.96 -10.91 -16.12
C GLY A 62 8.34 -10.28 -16.28
N VAL A 63 8.37 -8.97 -16.37
CA VAL A 63 9.61 -8.18 -16.49
C VAL A 63 10.39 -8.21 -15.17
N SER A 64 11.68 -8.52 -15.24
CA SER A 64 12.54 -8.58 -14.06
C SER A 64 12.66 -7.19 -13.41
N GLY A 65 12.36 -7.10 -12.11
CA GLY A 65 12.31 -5.81 -11.39
C GLY A 65 10.93 -5.14 -11.40
N ALA A 66 10.09 -5.40 -12.41
CA ALA A 66 8.75 -4.85 -12.56
C ALA A 66 7.70 -5.95 -12.77
N THR A 67 7.89 -7.12 -12.16
CA THR A 67 7.04 -8.31 -12.36
C THR A 67 5.55 -8.04 -12.08
N ARG A 68 5.23 -7.35 -10.99
CA ARG A 68 3.84 -7.03 -10.64
C ARG A 68 3.18 -6.08 -11.65
N THR A 69 3.94 -5.10 -12.16
CA THR A 69 3.46 -4.14 -13.16
C THR A 69 3.18 -4.85 -14.49
N SER A 70 4.07 -5.72 -14.93
CA SER A 70 3.91 -6.51 -16.16
C SER A 70 2.77 -7.53 -16.04
N GLU A 71 2.64 -8.23 -14.91
CA GLU A 71 1.51 -9.12 -14.64
C GLU A 71 0.18 -8.36 -14.64
N ALA A 72 0.12 -7.17 -14.01
CA ALA A 72 -1.08 -6.35 -13.99
C ALA A 72 -1.49 -5.86 -15.39
N LEU A 73 -0.51 -5.53 -16.27
CA LEU A 73 -0.78 -5.20 -17.65
C LEU A 73 -1.33 -6.42 -18.40
N ALA A 74 -0.68 -7.57 -18.25
CA ALA A 74 -1.09 -8.81 -18.91
C ALA A 74 -2.49 -9.26 -18.49
N GLU A 75 -2.80 -9.19 -17.19
CA GLU A 75 -4.14 -9.49 -16.68
C GLU A 75 -5.19 -8.48 -17.19
N SER A 76 -4.85 -7.19 -17.27
CA SER A 76 -5.74 -6.15 -17.79
C SER A 76 -6.07 -6.40 -19.26
N VAL A 77 -5.07 -6.72 -20.10
CA VAL A 77 -5.24 -7.04 -21.52
C VAL A 77 -6.14 -8.26 -21.69
N SER A 78 -5.79 -9.39 -21.06
CA SER A 78 -6.54 -10.63 -21.16
C SER A 78 -7.99 -10.50 -20.64
N TYR A 79 -8.16 -9.79 -19.52
CA TYR A 79 -9.49 -9.52 -18.94
C TYR A 79 -10.36 -8.68 -19.87
N ARG A 80 -9.81 -7.60 -20.44
CA ARG A 80 -10.55 -6.70 -21.31
C ARG A 80 -11.08 -7.44 -22.55
N LEU A 81 -10.26 -8.29 -23.12
CA LEU A 81 -10.64 -9.05 -24.30
C LEU A 81 -11.67 -10.14 -23.98
N ARG A 82 -11.56 -10.83 -22.83
CA ARG A 82 -12.58 -11.79 -22.36
C ARG A 82 -13.95 -11.14 -22.14
N VAL A 83 -13.98 -9.97 -21.54
CA VAL A 83 -15.23 -9.23 -21.34
C VAL A 83 -15.85 -8.80 -22.68
N GLY A 84 -15.01 -8.47 -23.69
CA GLY A 84 -15.43 -8.11 -25.03
C GLY A 84 -16.06 -9.27 -25.81
N THR A 85 -15.70 -10.53 -25.50
CA THR A 85 -16.32 -11.74 -26.12
C THR A 85 -17.65 -12.14 -25.48
N GLY A 86 -18.13 -11.37 -24.50
CA GLY A 86 -19.40 -11.67 -23.78
C GLY A 86 -19.28 -12.78 -22.73
N GLU A 87 -18.09 -13.36 -22.56
CA GLU A 87 -17.83 -14.24 -21.41
C GLU A 87 -17.74 -13.36 -20.15
N SER A 88 -18.72 -13.53 -19.28
CA SER A 88 -18.63 -13.01 -17.91
C SER A 88 -17.45 -13.66 -17.23
N ALA A 89 -16.30 -12.97 -17.25
CA ALA A 89 -15.14 -13.42 -16.51
C ALA A 89 -15.48 -13.38 -15.00
N THR A 90 -16.06 -14.47 -14.50
CA THR A 90 -16.21 -14.66 -13.06
C THR A 90 -14.79 -14.72 -12.51
N ARG A 91 -14.33 -13.61 -11.93
CA ARG A 91 -13.06 -13.58 -11.21
C ARG A 91 -13.15 -14.62 -10.09
N LYS A 92 -12.37 -15.68 -10.22
CA LYS A 92 -12.29 -16.71 -9.18
C LYS A 92 -11.49 -16.15 -8.01
N PHE A 93 -12.06 -16.28 -6.82
CA PHE A 93 -11.40 -15.94 -5.58
C PHE A 93 -10.08 -16.74 -5.45
N ARG A 94 -8.94 -16.05 -5.44
CA ARG A 94 -7.61 -16.66 -5.39
C ARG A 94 -7.02 -16.49 -3.99
N LEU A 95 -6.99 -17.56 -3.22
CA LEU A 95 -6.24 -17.61 -1.97
C LEU A 95 -4.76 -17.90 -2.29
N ARG A 96 -3.90 -16.96 -1.93
CA ARG A 96 -2.45 -17.11 -2.02
C ARG A 96 -1.88 -17.46 -0.64
N TRP A 97 -0.72 -18.10 -0.59
CA TRP A 97 -0.01 -18.35 0.68
C TRP A 97 0.28 -17.04 1.45
N GLN A 98 0.45 -15.95 0.72
CA GLN A 98 0.64 -14.59 1.26
C GLN A 98 -0.56 -14.17 2.12
N ASP A 99 -1.78 -14.47 1.72
CA ASP A 99 -3.00 -14.16 2.48
C ASP A 99 -3.02 -14.89 3.84
N ALA A 100 -2.55 -16.14 3.86
CA ALA A 100 -2.42 -16.88 5.12
C ALA A 100 -1.42 -16.24 6.07
N VAL A 101 -0.28 -15.74 5.54
CA VAL A 101 0.71 -15.01 6.34
C VAL A 101 0.14 -13.69 6.85
N LEU A 102 -0.60 -12.93 6.03
CA LEU A 102 -1.25 -11.68 6.46
C LEU A 102 -2.26 -11.92 7.58
N VAL A 103 -3.08 -12.99 7.48
CA VAL A 103 -4.03 -13.39 8.54
C VAL A 103 -3.28 -13.80 9.81
N LEU A 104 -2.16 -14.51 9.71
CA LEU A 104 -1.33 -14.88 10.85
C LEU A 104 -0.71 -13.64 11.53
N VAL A 105 -0.21 -12.68 10.74
CA VAL A 105 0.34 -11.41 11.25
C VAL A 105 -0.75 -10.59 11.94
N LEU A 106 -1.95 -10.51 11.36
CA LEU A 106 -3.09 -9.82 11.95
C LEU A 106 -3.52 -10.47 13.28
N SER A 107 -3.68 -11.80 13.28
CA SER A 107 -4.07 -12.57 14.46
C SER A 107 -3.04 -12.43 15.58
N GLY A 108 -1.74 -12.52 15.26
CA GLY A 108 -0.65 -12.29 16.19
C GLY A 108 -0.64 -10.87 16.75
N GLY A 109 -0.83 -9.86 15.89
CA GLY A 109 -0.96 -8.46 16.32
C GLY A 109 -2.11 -8.24 17.29
N CYS A 110 -3.28 -8.82 17.01
CA CYS A 110 -4.43 -8.79 17.91
C CYS A 110 -4.14 -9.53 19.23
N LEU A 111 -3.52 -10.70 19.18
CA LEU A 111 -3.14 -11.46 20.37
C LEU A 111 -2.26 -10.60 21.31
N PHE A 112 -1.20 -9.98 20.79
CA PHE A 112 -0.32 -9.11 21.59
C PHE A 112 -0.98 -7.82 22.05
N ALA A 113 -1.99 -7.32 21.34
CA ALA A 113 -2.72 -6.11 21.72
C ALA A 113 -3.70 -6.37 22.88
N PHE A 114 -4.42 -7.50 22.83
CA PHE A 114 -5.53 -7.76 23.74
C PHE A 114 -5.18 -8.71 24.89
N VAL A 115 -4.25 -9.65 24.68
CA VAL A 115 -3.82 -10.59 25.72
C VAL A 115 -2.59 -10.08 26.46
N LYS A 116 -2.79 -9.64 27.70
CA LYS A 116 -1.72 -9.08 28.56
C LYS A 116 -0.97 -10.15 29.39
N SER A 117 -1.05 -11.43 29.00
CA SER A 117 -0.34 -12.51 29.71
C SER A 117 1.18 -12.33 29.57
N GLU A 118 1.91 -12.40 30.69
CA GLU A 118 3.38 -12.30 30.69
C GLU A 118 4.06 -13.35 29.83
N ARG A 119 3.50 -14.56 29.77
CA ARG A 119 4.02 -15.65 28.93
C ARG A 119 3.98 -15.28 27.46
N ILE A 120 2.89 -14.69 26.99
CA ILE A 120 2.71 -14.26 25.61
C ILE A 120 3.60 -13.05 25.30
N GLN A 121 3.69 -12.08 26.21
CA GLN A 121 4.50 -10.86 26.01
C GLN A 121 6.01 -11.16 25.88
N LYS A 122 6.51 -12.28 26.40
CA LYS A 122 7.90 -12.72 26.19
C LYS A 122 8.23 -12.98 24.71
N PHE A 123 7.24 -13.44 23.91
CA PHE A 123 7.41 -13.71 22.48
C PHE A 123 7.28 -12.46 21.60
N ARG A 124 6.96 -11.31 22.20
CA ARG A 124 6.76 -10.05 21.44
C ARG A 124 7.98 -9.65 20.60
N LEU A 125 9.19 -9.89 21.10
CA LEU A 125 10.40 -9.58 20.34
C LEU A 125 10.51 -10.46 19.09
N VAL A 126 10.26 -11.76 19.23
CA VAL A 126 10.28 -12.72 18.12
C VAL A 126 9.23 -12.34 17.07
N PHE A 127 8.02 -12.01 17.51
CA PHE A 127 6.96 -11.55 16.64
C PHE A 127 7.32 -10.24 15.91
N SER A 128 7.97 -9.28 16.60
CA SER A 128 8.43 -8.04 15.97
C SER A 128 9.49 -8.30 14.90
N ILE A 129 10.43 -9.22 15.13
CA ILE A 129 11.42 -9.62 14.12
C ILE A 129 10.73 -10.33 12.95
N PHE A 130 9.79 -11.24 13.24
CA PHE A 130 9.00 -11.92 12.22
C PHE A 130 8.25 -10.92 11.32
N THR A 131 7.57 -9.93 11.90
CA THR A 131 6.87 -8.90 11.11
C THR A 131 7.82 -8.05 10.28
N ILE A 132 9.01 -7.70 10.79
CA ILE A 132 10.00 -6.94 10.02
C ILE A 132 10.49 -7.77 8.83
N VAL A 133 10.88 -9.03 9.05
CA VAL A 133 11.48 -9.86 8.01
C VAL A 133 10.42 -10.36 7.02
N VAL A 134 9.37 -11.00 7.51
CA VAL A 134 8.39 -11.66 6.64
C VAL A 134 7.43 -10.66 6.04
N PHE A 135 6.78 -9.84 6.86
CA PHE A 135 5.80 -8.89 6.36
C PHE A 135 6.46 -7.67 5.70
N GLY A 136 7.60 -7.18 6.22
CA GLY A 136 8.34 -6.07 5.61
C GLY A 136 9.08 -6.50 4.34
N PHE A 137 10.14 -7.31 4.48
CA PHE A 137 11.07 -7.57 3.39
C PHE A 137 10.64 -8.67 2.41
N LEU A 138 9.88 -9.69 2.84
CA LEU A 138 9.48 -10.77 1.95
C LEU A 138 8.17 -10.49 1.22
N LEU A 139 7.14 -10.00 1.92
CA LEU A 139 5.85 -9.70 1.32
C LEU A 139 5.80 -8.30 0.72
N GLY A 140 6.27 -7.30 1.45
CA GLY A 140 6.24 -5.91 1.03
C GLY A 140 4.84 -5.30 0.87
N ASP A 141 3.77 -6.02 1.25
CA ASP A 141 2.37 -5.60 1.13
C ASP A 141 1.98 -4.64 2.27
N LEU A 142 2.70 -3.52 2.38
CA LEU A 142 2.50 -2.54 3.44
C LEU A 142 1.33 -1.61 3.13
N LEU A 143 0.60 -1.23 4.18
CA LEU A 143 -0.54 -0.32 4.04
C LEU A 143 -0.05 1.13 3.93
N ALA A 144 0.41 1.50 2.75
CA ALA A 144 0.83 2.83 2.36
C ALA A 144 -0.37 3.68 1.92
N GLN A 145 -0.20 5.00 1.87
CA GLN A 145 -1.23 5.90 1.31
C GLN A 145 -1.39 5.67 -0.20
N SER A 146 -0.30 5.39 -0.91
CA SER A 146 -0.31 5.03 -2.33
C SER A 146 -1.24 3.85 -2.62
N LEU A 147 -1.20 2.80 -1.79
CA LEU A 147 -2.10 1.64 -1.89
C LEU A 147 -3.57 2.05 -1.70
N LEU A 148 -3.86 2.85 -0.67
CA LEU A 148 -5.23 3.28 -0.38
C LEU A 148 -5.79 4.17 -1.50
N VAL A 149 -4.98 5.08 -2.03
CA VAL A 149 -5.35 5.92 -3.18
C VAL A 149 -5.59 5.06 -4.40
N GLY A 150 -4.70 4.11 -4.72
CA GLY A 150 -4.87 3.19 -5.83
C GLY A 150 -6.18 2.38 -5.74
N TRP A 151 -6.58 1.96 -4.54
CA TRP A 151 -7.86 1.26 -4.34
C TRP A 151 -9.08 2.18 -4.51
N MET A 152 -8.96 3.44 -4.16
CA MET A 152 -10.04 4.43 -4.38
C MET A 152 -10.25 4.70 -5.87
N GLU A 153 -9.19 4.66 -6.67
CA GLU A 153 -9.23 4.95 -8.10
C GLU A 153 -9.57 3.73 -8.95
N SER A 154 -9.05 2.53 -8.61
CA SER A 154 -9.13 1.36 -9.47
C SER A 154 -10.12 0.28 -9.02
N ARG A 155 -10.58 0.24 -7.81
CA ARG A 155 -11.35 -0.79 -7.10
C ARG A 155 -10.54 -1.54 -6.07
N ILE A 156 -11.25 -1.99 -5.02
CA ILE A 156 -10.68 -2.86 -3.98
C ILE A 156 -10.58 -4.28 -4.53
N PRO A 157 -9.39 -4.91 -4.55
CA PRO A 157 -9.16 -6.23 -5.16
C PRO A 157 -9.52 -7.37 -4.19
N TRP A 158 -10.81 -7.55 -3.89
CA TRP A 158 -11.30 -8.58 -2.95
C TRP A 158 -10.93 -10.00 -3.36
N GLU A 159 -10.90 -10.24 -4.67
CA GLU A 159 -10.76 -11.56 -5.26
C GLU A 159 -9.30 -11.97 -5.38
N ASP A 160 -8.40 -10.97 -5.58
CA ASP A 160 -6.98 -11.20 -5.86
C ASP A 160 -6.11 -11.16 -4.61
N THR A 161 -6.45 -10.28 -3.64
CA THR A 161 -5.67 -10.08 -2.40
C THR A 161 -6.56 -9.97 -1.15
N PRO A 162 -7.36 -10.99 -0.83
CA PRO A 162 -8.32 -10.93 0.28
C PRO A 162 -7.66 -10.68 1.64
N GLY A 163 -6.45 -11.22 1.86
CA GLY A 163 -5.70 -11.03 3.10
C GLY A 163 -5.27 -9.58 3.31
N LEU A 164 -4.86 -8.89 2.26
CA LEU A 164 -4.47 -7.48 2.31
C LEU A 164 -5.69 -6.57 2.57
N VAL A 165 -6.82 -6.87 1.93
CA VAL A 165 -8.09 -6.16 2.17
C VAL A 165 -8.57 -6.36 3.60
N LEU A 166 -8.49 -7.59 4.13
CA LEU A 166 -8.81 -7.88 5.53
C LEU A 166 -7.90 -7.11 6.49
N LEU A 167 -6.60 -7.06 6.22
CA LEU A 167 -5.63 -6.33 7.02
C LEU A 167 -5.93 -4.82 7.01
N ALA A 168 -6.25 -4.24 5.85
CA ALA A 168 -6.63 -2.84 5.72
C ALA A 168 -7.94 -2.53 6.46
N ALA A 169 -8.96 -3.37 6.31
CA ALA A 169 -10.20 -3.23 7.05
C ALA A 169 -9.96 -3.27 8.57
N ALA A 170 -9.18 -4.24 9.05
CA ALA A 170 -8.82 -4.37 10.45
C ALA A 170 -8.03 -3.16 10.99
N MET A 171 -7.15 -2.57 10.16
CA MET A 171 -6.39 -1.36 10.51
C MET A 171 -7.30 -0.19 10.89
N PHE A 172 -8.44 -0.03 10.22
CA PHE A 172 -9.42 1.04 10.49
C PHE A 172 -10.44 0.62 11.56
N VAL A 173 -10.97 -0.59 11.48
CA VAL A 173 -12.06 -1.08 12.33
C VAL A 173 -11.61 -1.27 13.77
N ILE A 174 -10.46 -1.92 14.01
CA ILE A 174 -10.00 -2.22 15.37
C ILE A 174 -9.81 -0.95 16.22
N PRO A 175 -9.15 0.13 15.74
CA PRO A 175 -9.00 1.35 16.54
C PRO A 175 -10.31 2.06 16.84
N LEU A 176 -11.34 1.91 15.98
CA LEU A 176 -12.65 2.50 16.21
C LEU A 176 -13.33 1.95 17.47
N PHE A 177 -13.23 0.62 17.67
CA PHE A 177 -13.92 -0.05 18.78
C PHE A 177 -13.06 -0.23 20.02
N SER A 178 -11.75 -0.42 19.87
CA SER A 178 -10.85 -0.78 20.97
C SER A 178 -9.93 0.33 21.46
N ALA A 179 -9.86 1.46 20.76
CA ALA A 179 -8.86 2.50 20.95
C ALA A 179 -7.38 2.02 20.88
N GLN A 180 -7.15 0.78 20.43
CA GLN A 180 -5.82 0.21 20.33
C GLN A 180 -5.27 0.35 18.90
N PRO A 181 -4.09 0.97 18.70
CA PRO A 181 -3.49 1.11 17.38
C PRO A 181 -2.74 -0.18 17.01
N VAL A 182 -3.49 -1.28 16.82
CA VAL A 182 -2.93 -2.63 16.62
C VAL A 182 -1.94 -2.66 15.46
N TYR A 183 -2.32 -2.07 14.32
CA TYR A 183 -1.46 -2.03 13.15
C TYR A 183 -0.12 -1.33 13.44
N CYS A 184 -0.13 -0.06 13.85
CA CYS A 184 1.09 0.72 14.10
C CYS A 184 1.92 0.15 15.25
N GLN A 185 1.25 -0.50 16.22
CA GLN A 185 1.90 -0.95 17.44
C GLN A 185 2.49 -2.37 17.33
N PHE A 186 1.90 -3.25 16.55
CA PHE A 186 2.30 -4.66 16.54
C PHE A 186 2.60 -5.18 15.14
N ILE A 187 1.89 -4.68 14.11
CA ILE A 187 1.96 -5.23 12.76
C ILE A 187 2.94 -4.45 11.88
N CYS A 188 2.88 -3.12 11.88
CA CYS A 188 3.72 -2.29 10.99
C CYS A 188 5.23 -2.59 11.19
N PRO A 189 5.95 -3.04 10.14
CA PRO A 189 7.37 -3.39 10.24
C PRO A 189 8.22 -2.18 10.65
N HIS A 190 7.91 -1.00 10.09
CA HIS A 190 8.64 0.23 10.41
C HIS A 190 8.44 0.66 11.87
N GLY A 191 7.22 0.52 12.42
CA GLY A 191 6.95 0.73 13.84
C GLY A 191 7.70 -0.25 14.74
N ASN A 192 7.77 -1.53 14.35
CA ASN A 192 8.51 -2.55 15.05
C ASN A 192 10.03 -2.31 14.99
N LEU A 193 10.56 -1.90 13.83
CA LEU A 193 11.98 -1.57 13.65
C LEU A 193 12.41 -0.38 14.53
N GLN A 194 11.61 0.70 14.57
CA GLN A 194 11.88 1.82 15.49
C GLN A 194 11.91 1.38 16.96
N ARG A 195 11.01 0.48 17.38
CA ARG A 195 11.00 -0.06 18.75
C ARG A 195 12.22 -0.91 19.05
N LEU A 196 12.66 -1.69 18.06
CA LEU A 196 13.87 -2.48 18.20
C LEU A 196 15.10 -1.57 18.40
N LEU A 197 15.22 -0.51 17.59
CA LEU A 197 16.25 0.51 17.73
C LEU A 197 16.23 1.18 19.12
N MET A 198 15.04 1.47 19.65
CA MET A 198 14.90 2.03 20.99
C MET A 198 15.39 1.09 22.11
N LYS A 199 15.29 -0.23 21.92
CA LYS A 199 15.81 -1.21 22.91
C LYS A 199 17.33 -1.32 22.89
N ILE A 200 17.95 -1.17 21.73
CA ILE A 200 19.40 -1.29 21.54
C ILE A 200 20.12 0.00 21.94
N ARG A 201 19.43 1.14 21.84
CA ARG A 201 19.98 2.45 22.07
C ARG A 201 20.35 2.71 23.54
N PRO A 202 21.53 3.29 23.84
CA PRO A 202 21.89 3.77 25.19
C PRO A 202 20.93 4.85 25.68
N ALA A 203 20.47 4.78 26.94
CA ALA A 203 19.50 5.71 27.49
C ALA A 203 19.96 7.18 27.43
N LYS A 204 21.27 7.43 27.52
CA LYS A 204 21.89 8.76 27.46
C LYS A 204 21.69 9.49 26.13
N TRP A 205 21.39 8.77 25.04
CA TRP A 205 21.19 9.35 23.71
C TRP A 205 19.73 9.69 23.41
N MET A 206 18.87 9.53 24.40
CA MET A 206 17.46 9.85 24.25
C MET A 206 17.22 11.35 24.33
N LEU A 207 16.82 11.93 23.21
CA LEU A 207 16.39 13.31 23.14
C LEU A 207 14.88 13.38 23.44
N LYS A 208 14.50 14.29 24.32
CA LYS A 208 13.10 14.64 24.56
C LYS A 208 12.82 15.95 23.85
N PRO A 209 12.08 15.94 22.73
CA PRO A 209 11.79 17.18 21.99
C PRO A 209 11.01 18.15 22.88
N SER A 210 11.29 19.46 22.75
CA SER A 210 10.54 20.53 23.40
C SER A 210 9.06 20.49 23.00
N VAL A 211 8.21 21.23 23.72
CA VAL A 211 6.77 21.30 23.41
C VAL A 211 6.54 21.89 22.04
N ASP A 212 7.28 22.96 21.70
CA ASP A 212 7.17 23.64 20.41
C ASP A 212 7.60 22.74 19.26
N LEU A 213 8.72 22.01 19.42
CA LEU A 213 9.19 21.06 18.42
C LEU A 213 8.20 19.90 18.19
N LYS A 214 7.48 19.45 19.23
CA LYS A 214 6.42 18.45 19.08
C LYS A 214 5.23 19.00 18.29
N TRP A 215 4.90 20.27 18.50
CA TRP A 215 3.79 20.91 17.80
C TRP A 215 4.12 21.10 16.32
N VAL A 216 5.29 21.69 16.03
CA VAL A 216 5.79 21.86 14.65
C VAL A 216 5.95 20.51 13.95
N GLY A 217 6.52 19.49 14.64
CA GLY A 217 6.68 18.16 14.07
C GLY A 217 5.37 17.49 13.67
N ARG A 218 4.25 17.80 14.33
CA ARG A 218 2.92 17.30 13.96
C ARG A 218 2.32 17.95 12.71
N LEU A 219 2.83 19.10 12.30
CA LEU A 219 2.41 19.74 11.05
C LEU A 219 2.90 18.95 9.83
N VAL A 220 4.04 18.26 9.94
CA VAL A 220 4.61 17.49 8.83
C VAL A 220 3.66 16.39 8.33
N PRO A 221 3.18 15.45 9.16
CA PRO A 221 2.24 14.42 8.68
C PRO A 221 0.88 15.01 8.28
N CYS A 222 0.45 16.15 8.86
CA CYS A 222 -0.75 16.85 8.41
C CYS A 222 -0.54 17.40 6.98
N PHE A 223 0.61 18.02 6.71
CA PHE A 223 0.95 18.53 5.39
C PHE A 223 1.06 17.38 4.36
N LEU A 224 1.74 16.29 4.73
CA LEU A 224 1.84 15.12 3.86
C LEU A 224 0.47 14.51 3.56
N LEU A 225 -0.40 14.38 4.55
CA LEU A 225 -1.76 13.87 4.34
C LEU A 225 -2.58 14.81 3.43
N LEU A 226 -2.46 16.12 3.63
CA LEU A 226 -3.09 17.11 2.74
C LEU A 226 -2.54 17.01 1.32
N LEU A 227 -1.23 16.84 1.17
CA LEU A 227 -0.58 16.67 -0.12
C LEU A 227 -1.11 15.41 -0.84
N VAL A 228 -1.21 14.28 -0.14
CA VAL A 228 -1.79 13.04 -0.68
C VAL A 228 -3.23 13.28 -1.14
N LEU A 229 -4.05 13.98 -0.35
CA LEU A 229 -5.43 14.31 -0.71
C LEU A 229 -5.51 15.21 -1.95
N VAL A 230 -4.62 16.22 -2.06
CA VAL A 230 -4.56 17.10 -3.24
C VAL A 230 -4.14 16.33 -4.49
N ILE A 231 -3.10 15.49 -4.38
CA ILE A 231 -2.62 14.66 -5.50
C ILE A 231 -3.73 13.72 -5.97
N SER A 232 -4.41 13.03 -5.04
CA SER A 232 -5.52 12.13 -5.36
C SER A 232 -6.71 12.86 -5.96
N PHE A 233 -7.06 14.02 -5.42
CA PHE A 233 -8.20 14.82 -5.89
C PHE A 233 -8.01 15.37 -7.31
N PHE A 234 -6.82 15.92 -7.60
CA PHE A 234 -6.49 16.46 -8.91
C PHE A 234 -5.90 15.43 -9.87
N ARG A 235 -5.78 14.16 -9.46
CA ARG A 235 -5.16 13.08 -10.24
C ARG A 235 -3.80 13.48 -10.82
N LEU A 236 -2.99 14.15 -9.98
CA LEU A 236 -1.68 14.61 -10.42
C LEU A 236 -0.75 13.39 -10.64
N PRO A 237 0.05 13.38 -11.70
CA PRO A 237 0.99 12.30 -11.99
C PRO A 237 2.24 12.40 -11.09
N ILE A 238 2.04 12.36 -9.76
CA ILE A 238 3.11 12.43 -8.77
C ILE A 238 3.16 11.08 -8.05
N ASP A 239 4.33 10.49 -8.01
CA ASP A 239 4.56 9.24 -7.30
C ASP A 239 4.45 9.44 -5.78
N LEU A 240 3.38 8.88 -5.21
CA LEU A 240 3.12 8.90 -3.77
C LEU A 240 4.05 7.96 -3.00
N ALA A 241 4.61 6.93 -3.65
CA ALA A 241 5.48 5.94 -3.03
C ALA A 241 6.77 6.58 -2.49
N GLY A 242 7.28 7.62 -3.17
CA GLY A 242 8.47 8.36 -2.74
C GLY A 242 8.30 9.18 -1.46
N ILE A 243 7.07 9.43 -1.02
CA ILE A 243 6.77 10.24 0.17
C ILE A 243 6.82 9.40 1.46
N GLU A 244 6.59 8.09 1.35
CA GLU A 244 6.52 7.18 2.50
C GLU A 244 7.74 6.23 2.56
N ALA A 245 8.10 5.81 3.78
CA ALA A 245 9.22 4.89 4.00
C ALA A 245 8.87 3.41 3.72
N PHE A 246 7.67 3.12 3.25
CA PHE A 246 7.19 1.74 3.19
C PHE A 246 7.78 0.95 2.01
N ASP A 247 7.92 1.55 0.86
CA ASP A 247 8.48 0.89 -0.33
C ASP A 247 9.99 0.62 -0.19
N ALA A 248 10.66 1.26 0.79
CA ALA A 248 12.05 0.95 1.12
C ALA A 248 12.28 -0.50 1.58
N TYR A 249 11.22 -1.20 2.00
CA TYR A 249 11.31 -2.62 2.34
C TYR A 249 11.45 -3.51 1.10
N LEU A 250 11.02 -3.05 -0.05
CA LEU A 250 11.25 -3.68 -1.35
C LEU A 250 12.54 -3.10 -1.97
N ILE A 251 13.69 -3.46 -1.43
CA ILE A 251 15.01 -2.83 -1.75
C ILE A 251 15.31 -2.77 -3.25
N ARG A 252 14.81 -3.73 -4.04
CA ARG A 252 15.06 -3.78 -5.49
C ARG A 252 14.25 -2.77 -6.30
N SER A 253 13.12 -2.33 -5.76
CA SER A 253 12.17 -1.41 -6.43
C SER A 253 12.07 -0.05 -5.75
N ALA A 254 12.76 0.14 -4.62
CA ALA A 254 12.72 1.37 -3.86
C ALA A 254 13.47 2.49 -4.56
N GLY A 255 12.80 3.61 -4.82
CA GLY A 255 13.43 4.82 -5.30
C GLY A 255 14.40 5.43 -4.27
N ILE A 256 15.37 6.22 -4.72
CA ILE A 256 16.35 6.88 -3.85
C ILE A 256 15.65 7.76 -2.81
N ALA A 257 14.58 8.46 -3.18
CA ALA A 257 13.79 9.31 -2.28
C ALA A 257 13.22 8.50 -1.12
N THR A 258 12.60 7.36 -1.38
CA THR A 258 12.04 6.46 -0.38
C THR A 258 13.10 5.91 0.57
N LEU A 259 14.26 5.52 0.04
CA LEU A 259 15.40 5.06 0.85
C LEU A 259 15.92 6.16 1.77
N LEU A 260 15.99 7.41 1.29
CA LEU A 260 16.38 8.56 2.12
C LEU A 260 15.36 8.83 3.22
N VAL A 261 14.06 8.82 2.91
CA VAL A 261 12.99 9.00 3.90
C VAL A 261 13.06 7.90 4.96
N PHE A 262 13.27 6.66 4.55
CA PHE A 262 13.45 5.52 5.44
C PHE A 262 14.68 5.67 6.35
N ALA A 263 15.85 5.96 5.78
CA ALA A 263 17.11 6.09 6.52
C ALA A 263 17.07 7.29 7.48
N ILE A 264 16.61 8.46 7.04
CA ILE A 264 16.46 9.65 7.89
C ILE A 264 15.43 9.39 8.98
N GLY A 265 14.30 8.79 8.64
CA GLY A 265 13.25 8.43 9.60
C GLY A 265 13.76 7.51 10.72
N LEU A 266 14.58 6.51 10.39
CA LEU A 266 15.22 5.63 11.36
C LEU A 266 16.29 6.35 12.19
N LEU A 267 17.14 7.16 11.54
CA LEU A 267 18.19 7.94 12.22
C LEU A 267 17.58 8.88 13.26
N VAL A 268 16.56 9.64 12.89
CA VAL A 268 15.86 10.53 13.83
C VAL A 268 15.15 9.73 14.93
N SER A 269 14.59 8.57 14.59
CA SER A 269 13.92 7.68 15.56
C SER A 269 14.91 7.03 16.54
N PHE A 270 16.18 6.95 16.19
CA PHE A 270 17.22 6.52 17.09
C PHE A 270 17.42 7.49 18.25
N PHE A 271 17.30 8.80 18.02
CA PHE A 271 17.41 9.83 19.06
C PHE A 271 16.06 10.17 19.69
N ILE A 272 15.00 10.34 18.89
CA ILE A 272 13.66 10.70 19.34
C ILE A 272 12.74 9.48 19.24
N PRO A 273 12.17 9.00 20.36
CA PRO A 273 11.34 7.79 20.36
C PRO A 273 10.16 7.83 19.38
N MET A 274 10.12 6.88 18.44
CA MET A 274 9.06 6.74 17.44
C MET A 274 8.88 8.01 16.59
N ALA A 275 9.98 8.67 16.21
CA ALA A 275 9.93 9.97 15.54
C ALA A 275 9.19 9.88 14.20
N TYR A 276 9.51 8.92 13.34
CA TYR A 276 8.85 8.79 12.06
C TYR A 276 7.34 8.51 12.24
N CYS A 277 6.96 7.57 13.10
CA CYS A 277 5.55 7.25 13.33
C CYS A 277 4.73 8.44 13.88
N LYS A 278 5.38 9.35 14.64
CA LYS A 278 4.69 10.49 15.28
C LYS A 278 4.71 11.76 14.43
N TYR A 279 5.77 11.96 13.67
CA TYR A 279 6.09 13.24 13.02
C TYR A 279 6.35 13.12 11.51
N GLY A 280 6.39 11.92 10.96
CA GLY A 280 6.67 11.70 9.53
C GLY A 280 5.62 10.86 8.81
N CYS A 281 4.82 10.06 9.52
CA CYS A 281 3.92 9.10 8.88
C CYS A 281 2.49 9.63 8.76
N PRO A 282 1.98 9.88 7.54
CA PRO A 282 0.59 10.33 7.34
C PRO A 282 -0.42 9.24 7.72
N THR A 283 -0.15 7.97 7.42
CA THR A 283 -0.97 6.83 7.85
C THR A 283 -1.06 6.76 9.39
N GLY A 284 0.04 7.01 10.09
CA GLY A 284 0.06 7.08 11.56
C GLY A 284 -0.83 8.19 12.12
N LEU A 285 -0.86 9.36 11.47
CA LEU A 285 -1.73 10.46 11.85
C LEU A 285 -3.21 10.10 11.66
N LEU A 286 -3.56 9.49 10.52
CA LEU A 286 -4.93 9.05 10.22
C LEU A 286 -5.44 8.06 11.28
N LEU A 287 -4.63 7.07 11.63
CA LEU A 287 -4.99 6.09 12.65
C LEU A 287 -5.04 6.68 14.07
N GLU A 288 -4.18 7.65 14.39
CA GLU A 288 -4.28 8.37 15.66
C GLU A 288 -5.58 9.18 15.75
N PHE A 289 -6.02 9.79 14.64
CA PHE A 289 -7.29 10.51 14.56
C PHE A 289 -8.46 9.56 14.83
N ILE A 290 -8.52 8.41 14.16
CA ILE A 290 -9.57 7.41 14.33
C ILE A 290 -9.60 6.89 15.77
N ARG A 291 -8.44 6.53 16.31
CA ARG A 291 -8.30 6.02 17.67
C ARG A 291 -8.80 6.99 18.73
N LYS A 292 -8.53 8.29 18.59
CA LYS A 292 -8.94 9.33 19.56
C LYS A 292 -10.45 9.53 19.60
N ARG A 293 -11.16 9.08 18.57
CA ARG A 293 -12.63 9.13 18.55
C ARG A 293 -13.26 7.99 19.35
N SER A 294 -12.59 6.86 19.47
CA SER A 294 -13.09 5.71 20.21
C SER A 294 -13.47 6.10 21.66
N GLY A 295 -14.72 5.85 22.04
CA GLY A 295 -15.24 6.14 23.36
C GLY A 295 -15.70 7.59 23.62
N LYS A 296 -15.72 8.47 22.60
CA LYS A 296 -16.29 9.83 22.74
C LYS A 296 -17.62 9.92 22.01
N ASN A 297 -18.70 10.11 22.78
CA ASN A 297 -20.07 10.21 22.24
C ASN A 297 -20.45 11.60 21.71
N SER A 298 -19.57 12.61 21.80
CA SER A 298 -19.86 13.96 21.33
C SER A 298 -19.23 14.26 19.97
N PHE A 299 -20.04 14.80 19.05
CA PHE A 299 -19.60 15.31 17.76
C PHE A 299 -18.66 16.51 17.96
N GLN A 300 -17.47 16.47 17.40
CA GLN A 300 -16.47 17.53 17.52
C GLN A 300 -16.23 18.22 16.17
N LEU A 301 -15.68 19.45 16.20
CA LEU A 301 -15.37 20.23 15.00
C LEU A 301 -14.55 19.43 13.96
N ARG A 302 -13.63 18.59 14.40
CA ARG A 302 -12.83 17.71 13.52
C ARG A 302 -13.67 16.67 12.76
N ASP A 303 -14.79 16.23 13.38
CA ASP A 303 -15.72 15.28 12.76
C ASP A 303 -16.52 15.97 11.67
N ALA A 304 -16.88 17.24 11.91
CA ALA A 304 -17.50 18.09 10.90
C ALA A 304 -16.57 18.34 9.71
N VAL A 305 -15.28 18.62 9.97
CA VAL A 305 -14.28 18.79 8.91
C VAL A 305 -14.13 17.49 8.09
N GLY A 306 -14.01 16.32 8.75
CA GLY A 306 -13.96 15.04 8.06
C GLY A 306 -15.19 14.76 7.20
N LEU A 307 -16.39 15.10 7.71
CA LEU A 307 -17.65 14.96 6.98
C LEU A 307 -17.72 15.91 5.77
N ILE A 308 -17.27 17.16 5.92
CA ILE A 308 -17.21 18.14 4.84
C ILE A 308 -16.29 17.63 3.72
N PHE A 309 -15.09 17.11 4.07
CA PHE A 309 -14.18 16.53 3.07
C PHE A 309 -14.79 15.31 2.36
N LEU A 310 -15.49 14.45 3.10
CA LEU A 310 -16.17 13.29 2.51
C LEU A 310 -17.27 13.73 1.53
N ILE A 311 -18.09 14.67 1.92
CA ILE A 311 -19.18 15.23 1.07
C ILE A 311 -18.55 15.90 -0.17
N ALA A 312 -17.53 16.73 0.01
CA ALA A 312 -16.84 17.38 -1.10
C ALA A 312 -16.25 16.35 -2.08
N ALA A 313 -15.62 15.27 -1.58
CA ALA A 313 -15.09 14.20 -2.41
C ALA A 313 -16.18 13.47 -3.20
N ILE A 314 -17.32 13.16 -2.57
CA ILE A 314 -18.47 12.51 -3.24
C ILE A 314 -19.05 13.41 -4.32
N LEU A 315 -19.30 14.70 -4.01
CA LEU A 315 -19.84 15.65 -4.98
C LEU A 315 -18.91 15.86 -6.17
N PHE A 316 -17.60 15.94 -5.90
CA PHE A 316 -16.61 16.11 -6.95
C PHE A 316 -16.47 14.85 -7.82
N HIS A 317 -16.56 13.67 -7.23
CA HIS A 317 -16.56 12.41 -7.99
C HIS A 317 -17.75 12.33 -8.93
N GLN A 318 -18.93 12.79 -8.51
CA GLN A 318 -20.15 12.83 -9.35
C GLN A 318 -20.07 13.88 -10.47
N THR A 319 -19.25 14.93 -10.34
CA THR A 319 -19.10 15.96 -11.38
C THR A 319 -18.06 15.59 -12.44
N LEU A 320 -17.19 14.59 -12.16
CA LEU A 320 -16.12 14.14 -13.07
C LEU A 320 -16.41 12.78 -13.73
N SER A 321 -17.45 12.08 -13.27
CA SER A 321 -17.96 10.85 -13.90
C SER A 321 -19.02 11.18 -14.95
#